data_a577ca1a9ab851069538b776187d7fc1
#
_entry.id   a577ca1a9ab851069538b776187d7fc1
#
_cell.length_a   1.000
_cell.length_b   1.000
_cell.length_c   1.000
_cell.angle_alpha   90.00
_cell.angle_beta   90.00
_cell.angle_gamma   90.00
#
_symmetry.space_group_name_H-M   'P 1'
#
loop_
_entity.id
_entity.type
_entity.pdbx_description
1 polymer ?
#
loop_
_entity_poly.entity_id
_entity_poly.type
_entity_poly.pdbx_seq_one_letter_code
_entity_poly.pdbx_strand_id
1 'polypeptide(L)'
;MAGKFGSSAGAVIADALVRARAEGTSRIEEEHLFAALLANPDSRPLLGRAGRPEQAEVVRAEVREARRRGGLTAGEQQAMAGLGIDLDEVVARVEAQLGEGALDDTQSPARRGWRVSMSPAAVAVLNAAQRQKAARGDRRTTARHLALGLLAQPGLFADALAARDITLASALAALDGDGPEAAAER
;
A
#
# COMPACT_ATOMS: atom_id res chain seq x y z
N MET A 1 -5.56 -18.96 12.58
CA MET A 1 -5.86 -17.98 11.50
C MET A 1 -5.50 -18.44 10.08
N ALA A 2 -5.07 -19.70 9.91
CA ALA A 2 -4.58 -20.24 8.62
C ALA A 2 -5.65 -20.48 7.54
N GLY A 3 -6.94 -20.33 7.80
CA GLY A 3 -8.00 -20.74 6.87
C GLY A 3 -8.49 -19.69 5.86
N LYS A 4 -8.20 -18.40 6.07
CA LYS A 4 -8.74 -17.30 5.24
C LYS A 4 -7.79 -16.85 4.12
N PHE A 5 -6.49 -17.03 4.30
CA PHE A 5 -5.45 -16.64 3.35
C PHE A 5 -4.88 -17.86 2.63
N GLY A 6 -4.71 -17.76 1.32
CA GLY A 6 -3.95 -18.71 0.52
C GLY A 6 -2.44 -18.56 0.78
N SER A 7 -1.65 -19.52 0.28
CA SER A 7 -0.20 -19.53 0.47
C SER A 7 0.49 -18.25 -0.02
N SER A 8 0.09 -17.72 -1.19
CA SER A 8 0.68 -16.50 -1.76
C SER A 8 0.37 -15.25 -0.95
N ALA A 9 -0.85 -15.08 -0.42
CA ALA A 9 -1.16 -13.97 0.48
C ALA A 9 -0.40 -14.09 1.81
N GLY A 10 -0.29 -15.32 2.34
CA GLY A 10 0.51 -15.60 3.53
C GLY A 10 1.98 -15.23 3.35
N ALA A 11 2.55 -15.54 2.17
CA ALA A 11 3.93 -15.17 1.81
C ALA A 11 4.13 -13.65 1.76
N VAL A 12 3.20 -12.90 1.16
CA VAL A 12 3.25 -11.42 1.14
C VAL A 12 3.22 -10.84 2.56
N ILE A 13 2.32 -11.32 3.42
CA ILE A 13 2.24 -10.82 4.80
C ILE A 13 3.52 -11.17 5.58
N ALA A 14 4.08 -12.36 5.38
CA ALA A 14 5.33 -12.76 6.01
C ALA A 14 6.52 -11.93 5.54
N ASP A 15 6.61 -11.62 4.23
CA ASP A 15 7.65 -10.75 3.68
C ASP A 15 7.51 -9.32 4.20
N ALA A 16 6.29 -8.77 4.26
CA ALA A 16 6.02 -7.46 4.84
C ALA A 16 6.46 -7.40 6.31
N LEU A 17 6.24 -8.47 7.09
CA LEU A 17 6.71 -8.58 8.47
C LEU A 17 8.24 -8.57 8.56
N VAL A 18 8.93 -9.30 7.67
CA VAL A 18 10.40 -9.33 7.63
C VAL A 18 10.95 -7.94 7.33
N ARG A 19 10.35 -7.22 6.39
CA ARG A 19 10.74 -5.84 6.03
C ARG A 19 10.54 -4.88 7.20
N ALA A 20 9.36 -4.89 7.83
CA ALA A 20 9.07 -4.08 9.01
C ALA A 20 10.10 -4.30 10.13
N ARG A 21 10.48 -5.56 10.36
CA ARG A 21 11.54 -5.90 11.35
C ARG A 21 12.92 -5.42 10.95
N ALA A 22 13.26 -5.52 9.67
CA ALA A 22 14.55 -5.06 9.15
C ALA A 22 14.71 -3.54 9.28
N GLU A 23 13.61 -2.80 9.16
CA GLU A 23 13.54 -1.35 9.36
C GLU A 23 13.41 -0.95 10.83
N GLY A 24 13.34 -1.92 11.75
CA GLY A 24 13.23 -1.66 13.19
C GLY A 24 11.86 -1.15 13.63
N THR A 25 10.83 -1.27 12.76
CA THR A 25 9.48 -0.81 13.09
C THR A 25 8.72 -1.88 13.88
N SER A 26 7.82 -1.45 14.77
CA SER A 26 6.94 -2.34 15.52
C SER A 26 5.62 -2.64 14.79
N ARG A 27 5.46 -2.09 13.58
CA ARG A 27 4.18 -2.09 12.86
C ARG A 27 4.39 -2.38 11.38
N ILE A 28 3.56 -3.23 10.80
CA ILE A 28 3.50 -3.41 9.35
C ILE A 28 2.69 -2.26 8.77
N GLU A 29 3.35 -1.42 7.98
CA GLU A 29 2.74 -0.31 7.23
C GLU A 29 2.34 -0.75 5.81
N GLU A 30 1.54 0.07 5.11
CA GLU A 30 1.23 -0.15 3.69
C GLU A 30 2.48 -0.26 2.82
N GLU A 31 3.53 0.48 3.15
CA GLU A 31 4.82 0.46 2.45
C GLU A 31 5.45 -0.94 2.46
N HIS A 32 5.40 -1.63 3.60
CA HIS A 32 5.90 -3.00 3.70
C HIS A 32 5.05 -3.97 2.86
N LEU A 33 3.71 -3.78 2.84
CA LEU A 33 2.82 -4.56 1.99
C LEU A 33 3.08 -4.30 0.51
N PHE A 34 3.23 -3.03 0.11
CA PHE A 34 3.56 -2.66 -1.26
C PHE A 34 4.87 -3.31 -1.73
N ALA A 35 5.92 -3.21 -0.92
CA ALA A 35 7.21 -3.82 -1.22
C ALA A 35 7.13 -5.35 -1.36
N ALA A 36 6.37 -6.01 -0.47
CA ALA A 36 6.14 -7.44 -0.52
C ALA A 36 5.31 -7.87 -1.74
N LEU A 37 4.33 -7.07 -2.13
CA LEU A 37 3.53 -7.30 -3.35
C LEU A 37 4.36 -7.19 -4.62
N LEU A 38 5.31 -6.24 -4.68
CA LEU A 38 6.24 -6.12 -5.80
C LEU A 38 7.21 -7.30 -5.91
N ALA A 39 7.58 -7.90 -4.79
CA ALA A 39 8.44 -9.08 -4.75
C ALA A 39 7.70 -10.38 -5.12
N ASN A 40 6.38 -10.39 -5.00
CA ASN A 40 5.57 -11.59 -5.25
C ASN A 40 5.20 -11.70 -6.74
N PRO A 41 5.46 -12.85 -7.41
CA PRO A 41 5.22 -13.02 -8.84
C PRO A 41 3.74 -12.94 -9.23
N ASP A 42 2.81 -13.33 -8.34
CA ASP A 42 1.37 -13.32 -8.64
C ASP A 42 0.77 -11.91 -8.61
N SER A 43 1.31 -11.01 -7.79
CA SER A 43 0.79 -9.65 -7.60
C SER A 43 1.53 -8.59 -8.40
N ARG A 44 2.82 -8.79 -8.68
CA ARG A 44 3.65 -7.81 -9.39
C ARG A 44 3.09 -7.37 -10.75
N PRO A 45 2.54 -8.27 -11.61
CA PRO A 45 1.97 -7.85 -12.88
C PRO A 45 0.82 -6.85 -12.74
N LEU A 46 0.03 -6.94 -11.66
CA LEU A 46 -1.11 -6.05 -11.40
C LEU A 46 -0.69 -4.63 -11.00
N LEU A 47 0.55 -4.48 -10.56
CA LEU A 47 1.15 -3.20 -10.21
C LEU A 47 1.89 -2.56 -11.39
N GLY A 48 1.78 -3.12 -12.59
CA GLY A 48 2.21 -2.57 -13.85
C GLY A 48 3.65 -2.03 -13.81
N ARG A 49 3.81 -0.77 -14.21
CA ARG A 49 5.13 -0.10 -14.25
C ARG A 49 5.77 0.05 -12.87
N ALA A 50 4.97 0.13 -11.78
CA ALA A 50 5.49 0.16 -10.42
C ALA A 50 6.23 -1.14 -10.03
N GLY A 51 6.03 -2.23 -10.77
CA GLY A 51 6.81 -3.46 -10.64
C GLY A 51 8.29 -3.32 -11.02
N ARG A 52 8.70 -2.21 -11.63
CA ARG A 52 10.12 -1.89 -11.92
C ARG A 52 10.76 -1.24 -10.69
N PRO A 53 11.96 -1.64 -10.26
CA PRO A 53 12.60 -1.13 -9.04
C PRO A 53 12.68 0.40 -8.97
N GLU A 54 13.05 1.05 -10.07
CA GLU A 54 13.15 2.51 -10.17
C GLU A 54 11.80 3.20 -9.92
N GLN A 55 10.73 2.68 -10.51
CA GLN A 55 9.38 3.23 -10.34
C GLN A 55 8.84 2.96 -8.94
N ALA A 56 9.16 1.81 -8.36
CA ALA A 56 8.80 1.48 -7.00
C ALA A 56 9.40 2.48 -6.00
N GLU A 57 10.67 2.87 -6.19
CA GLU A 57 11.31 3.89 -5.35
C GLU A 57 10.69 5.27 -5.51
N VAL A 58 10.31 5.66 -6.73
CA VAL A 58 9.60 6.93 -6.96
C VAL A 58 8.27 6.94 -6.21
N VAL A 59 7.46 5.87 -6.30
CA VAL A 59 6.19 5.75 -5.57
C VAL A 59 6.41 5.86 -4.06
N ARG A 60 7.43 5.16 -3.53
CA ARG A 60 7.75 5.23 -2.09
C ARG A 60 8.20 6.63 -1.66
N ALA A 61 9.04 7.28 -2.47
CA ALA A 61 9.52 8.63 -2.18
C ALA A 61 8.35 9.62 -2.13
N GLU A 62 7.42 9.54 -3.08
CA GLU A 62 6.21 10.38 -3.08
C GLU A 62 5.32 10.13 -1.86
N VAL A 63 5.12 8.86 -1.49
CA VAL A 63 4.33 8.53 -0.30
C VAL A 63 5.02 9.03 0.98
N ARG A 64 6.34 8.88 1.09
CA ARG A 64 7.09 9.43 2.24
C ARG A 64 6.97 10.94 2.31
N GLU A 65 7.10 11.63 1.17
CA GLU A 65 6.95 13.08 1.12
C GLU A 65 5.52 13.51 1.47
N ALA A 66 4.49 12.81 0.96
CA ALA A 66 3.12 13.09 1.34
C ALA A 66 2.85 12.87 2.83
N ARG A 67 3.47 11.84 3.44
CA ARG A 67 3.39 11.61 4.90
C ARG A 67 4.03 12.75 5.69
N ARG A 68 5.21 13.22 5.27
CA ARG A 68 5.86 14.40 5.89
C ARG A 68 4.97 15.65 5.85
N ARG A 69 4.12 15.77 4.84
CA ARG A 69 3.13 16.86 4.69
C ARG A 69 1.80 16.58 5.41
N GLY A 70 1.80 15.72 6.44
CA GLY A 70 0.63 15.41 7.25
C GLY A 70 -0.21 14.24 6.74
N GLY A 71 0.27 13.48 5.76
CA GLY A 71 -0.38 12.24 5.30
C GLY A 71 -1.69 12.44 4.54
N LEU A 72 -1.94 13.65 4.03
CA LEU A 72 -3.15 13.98 3.31
C LEU A 72 -3.10 13.47 1.87
N THR A 73 -4.19 12.89 1.40
CA THR A 73 -4.40 12.53 0.01
C THR A 73 -4.49 13.77 -0.88
N ALA A 74 -4.25 13.62 -2.18
CA ALA A 74 -4.34 14.74 -3.14
C ALA A 74 -5.71 15.43 -3.08
N GLY A 75 -6.80 14.67 -2.92
CA GLY A 75 -8.16 15.21 -2.77
C GLY A 75 -8.34 16.03 -1.48
N GLU A 76 -7.79 15.56 -0.36
CA GLU A 76 -7.83 16.30 0.91
C GLU A 76 -6.99 17.59 0.84
N GLN A 77 -5.81 17.54 0.23
CA GLN A 77 -4.97 18.73 0.00
C GLN A 77 -5.71 19.77 -0.84
N GLN A 78 -6.36 19.33 -1.91
CA GLN A 78 -7.15 20.24 -2.77
C GLN A 78 -8.35 20.84 -2.04
N ALA A 79 -9.02 20.04 -1.20
CA ALA A 79 -10.13 20.54 -0.38
C ALA A 79 -9.65 21.60 0.62
N MET A 80 -8.51 21.40 1.27
CA MET A 80 -7.91 22.36 2.21
C MET A 80 -7.45 23.64 1.50
N ALA A 81 -6.82 23.51 0.32
CA ALA A 81 -6.46 24.66 -0.51
C ALA A 81 -7.70 25.48 -0.93
N GLY A 82 -8.82 24.80 -1.24
CA GLY A 82 -10.11 25.44 -1.51
C GLY A 82 -10.68 26.21 -0.31
N LEU A 83 -10.30 25.85 0.90
CA LEU A 83 -10.64 26.58 2.14
C LEU A 83 -9.62 27.68 2.49
N GLY A 84 -8.61 27.90 1.63
CA GLY A 84 -7.56 28.89 1.85
C GLY A 84 -6.48 28.46 2.85
N ILE A 85 -6.39 27.14 3.16
CA ILE A 85 -5.37 26.61 4.06
C ILE A 85 -4.14 26.22 3.24
N ASP A 86 -3.02 26.90 3.50
CA ASP A 86 -1.71 26.55 2.95
C ASP A 86 -1.06 25.49 3.82
N LEU A 87 -1.00 24.26 3.31
CA LEU A 87 -0.44 23.13 4.03
C LEU A 87 1.07 23.22 4.22
N ASP A 88 1.79 23.77 3.25
CA ASP A 88 3.24 23.93 3.37
C ASP A 88 3.58 24.93 4.49
N GLU A 89 2.78 25.99 4.66
CA GLU A 89 2.91 26.92 5.78
C GLU A 89 2.58 26.24 7.14
N VAL A 90 1.54 25.41 7.18
CA VAL A 90 1.17 24.67 8.40
C VAL A 90 2.26 23.68 8.79
N VAL A 91 2.78 22.89 7.85
CA VAL A 91 3.87 21.93 8.08
C VAL A 91 5.12 22.65 8.57
N ALA A 92 5.55 23.72 7.89
CA ALA A 92 6.71 24.50 8.28
C ALA A 92 6.59 25.07 9.70
N ARG A 93 5.39 25.52 10.09
CA ARG A 93 5.13 26.04 11.44
C ARG A 93 5.16 24.95 12.51
N VAL A 94 4.65 23.75 12.21
CA VAL A 94 4.71 22.61 13.11
C VAL A 94 6.15 22.13 13.27
N GLU A 95 6.90 21.98 12.19
CA GLU A 95 8.30 21.56 12.23
C GLU A 95 9.19 22.58 12.93
N ALA A 96 8.92 23.86 12.79
CA ALA A 96 9.65 24.91 13.53
C ALA A 96 9.45 24.83 15.06
N GLN A 97 8.32 24.30 15.52
CA GLN A 97 8.02 24.17 16.95
C GLN A 97 8.41 22.81 17.53
N LEU A 98 8.25 21.73 16.77
CA LEU A 98 8.37 20.35 17.24
C LEU A 98 9.60 19.62 16.68
N GLY A 99 10.30 20.23 15.73
CA GLY A 99 11.44 19.64 15.03
C GLY A 99 11.08 19.12 13.65
N GLU A 100 12.08 19.02 12.76
CA GLU A 100 11.93 18.49 11.40
C GLU A 100 11.44 17.03 11.44
N GLY A 101 10.43 16.70 10.64
CA GLY A 101 9.83 15.38 10.61
C GLY A 101 8.86 15.09 11.77
N ALA A 102 8.44 16.10 12.54
CA ALA A 102 7.50 15.92 13.66
C ALA A 102 6.15 15.32 13.26
N LEU A 103 5.77 15.44 11.99
CA LEU A 103 4.56 14.86 11.43
C LEU A 103 4.78 13.45 10.84
N ASP A 104 6.01 12.94 10.85
CA ASP A 104 6.33 11.61 10.36
C ASP A 104 6.02 10.56 11.44
N ASP A 105 4.81 9.98 11.40
CA ASP A 105 4.30 8.99 12.37
C ASP A 105 5.03 7.63 12.29
N THR A 106 6.06 7.51 11.41
CA THR A 106 6.82 6.28 11.24
C THR A 106 7.82 6.02 12.37
N GLN A 107 8.07 6.99 13.25
CA GLN A 107 9.09 6.94 14.30
C GLN A 107 8.59 6.45 15.67
N SER A 108 7.57 5.62 15.75
CA SER A 108 7.28 4.94 17.01
C SER A 108 8.32 3.87 17.27
N PRO A 109 9.25 4.06 18.24
CA PRO A 109 10.29 3.08 18.52
C PRO A 109 9.67 1.74 18.89
N ALA A 110 10.18 0.68 18.28
CA ALA A 110 9.77 -0.68 18.59
C ALA A 110 9.86 -0.95 20.09
N ARG A 111 8.74 -0.94 20.80
CA ARG A 111 8.71 -1.50 22.15
C ARG A 111 9.10 -2.96 22.02
N ARG A 112 10.16 -3.37 22.73
CA ARG A 112 10.64 -4.74 22.84
C ARG A 112 9.52 -5.68 23.28
N GLY A 113 8.75 -6.20 22.33
CA GLY A 113 7.65 -7.14 22.56
C GLY A 113 7.28 -7.82 21.24
N TRP A 114 7.17 -9.12 21.25
CA TRP A 114 7.07 -10.08 20.15
C TRP A 114 5.86 -9.94 19.19
N ARG A 115 5.04 -8.90 19.30
CA ARG A 115 3.86 -8.72 18.44
C ARG A 115 4.05 -7.51 17.54
N VAL A 116 4.45 -7.76 16.30
CA VAL A 116 4.31 -6.75 15.26
C VAL A 116 2.81 -6.57 14.99
N SER A 117 2.32 -5.37 15.18
CA SER A 117 0.95 -4.98 14.84
C SER A 117 0.88 -4.57 13.36
N MET A 118 -0.32 -4.39 12.84
CA MET A 118 -0.54 -3.76 11.53
C MET A 118 -1.07 -2.35 11.74
N SER A 119 -0.66 -1.42 10.90
CA SER A 119 -1.25 -0.07 10.88
C SER A 119 -2.71 -0.12 10.46
N PRO A 120 -3.52 0.87 10.82
CA PRO A 120 -4.91 0.98 10.34
C PRO A 120 -5.00 0.92 8.83
N ALA A 121 -4.08 1.58 8.11
CA ALA A 121 -4.01 1.56 6.66
C ALA A 121 -3.70 0.15 6.11
N ALA A 122 -2.72 -0.55 6.67
CA ALA A 122 -2.43 -1.93 6.29
C ALA A 122 -3.62 -2.88 6.56
N VAL A 123 -4.33 -2.69 7.68
CA VAL A 123 -5.56 -3.44 7.97
C VAL A 123 -6.65 -3.13 6.94
N ALA A 124 -6.80 -1.87 6.54
CA ALA A 124 -7.77 -1.45 5.53
C ALA A 124 -7.49 -2.13 4.17
N VAL A 125 -6.23 -2.26 3.76
CA VAL A 125 -5.81 -3.02 2.56
C VAL A 125 -6.24 -4.49 2.66
N LEU A 126 -6.02 -5.14 3.82
CA LEU A 126 -6.45 -6.53 4.01
C LEU A 126 -7.97 -6.68 3.93
N ASN A 127 -8.71 -5.75 4.53
CA ASN A 127 -10.17 -5.74 4.47
C ASN A 127 -10.67 -5.52 3.03
N ALA A 128 -10.03 -4.61 2.29
CA ALA A 128 -10.33 -4.40 0.87
C ALA A 128 -10.04 -5.66 0.05
N ALA A 129 -8.92 -6.34 0.31
CA ALA A 129 -8.58 -7.62 -0.33
C ALA A 129 -9.64 -8.71 -0.08
N GLN A 130 -10.22 -8.76 1.14
CA GLN A 130 -11.31 -9.68 1.45
C GLN A 130 -12.58 -9.34 0.64
N ARG A 131 -12.88 -8.04 0.44
CA ARG A 131 -13.99 -7.60 -0.42
C ARG A 131 -13.75 -8.01 -1.88
N GLN A 132 -12.54 -7.81 -2.41
CA GLN A 132 -12.17 -8.22 -3.77
C GLN A 132 -12.30 -9.74 -3.96
N LYS A 133 -11.81 -10.52 -2.99
CA LYS A 133 -11.99 -11.96 -2.98
C LYS A 133 -13.48 -12.37 -3.04
N ALA A 134 -14.31 -11.75 -2.21
CA ALA A 134 -15.74 -12.05 -2.16
C ALA A 134 -16.45 -11.68 -3.48
N ALA A 135 -16.12 -10.53 -4.07
CA ALA A 135 -16.67 -10.07 -5.33
C ALA A 135 -16.35 -11.02 -6.51
N ARG A 136 -15.20 -11.71 -6.45
CA ARG A 136 -14.78 -12.69 -7.47
C ARG A 136 -15.24 -14.12 -7.17
N GLY A 137 -15.86 -14.37 -6.04
CA GLY A 137 -16.31 -15.70 -5.64
C GLY A 137 -15.18 -16.65 -5.22
N ASP A 138 -13.97 -16.13 -4.98
CA ASP A 138 -12.82 -16.94 -4.66
C ASP A 138 -12.89 -17.50 -3.22
N ARG A 139 -12.36 -18.71 -3.03
CA ARG A 139 -12.39 -19.38 -1.71
C ARG A 139 -11.37 -18.80 -0.73
N ARG A 140 -10.19 -18.39 -1.21
CA ARG A 140 -9.07 -17.91 -0.39
C ARG A 140 -8.55 -16.59 -0.91
N THR A 141 -8.11 -15.73 0.01
CA THR A 141 -7.40 -14.49 -0.34
C THR A 141 -6.00 -14.82 -0.82
N THR A 142 -5.64 -14.34 -2.01
CA THR A 142 -4.32 -14.52 -2.65
C THR A 142 -3.54 -13.21 -2.68
N ALA A 143 -2.28 -13.24 -3.12
CA ALA A 143 -1.48 -12.03 -3.34
C ALA A 143 -2.14 -11.06 -4.34
N ARG A 144 -2.83 -11.59 -5.37
CA ARG A 144 -3.60 -10.77 -6.33
C ARG A 144 -4.68 -9.96 -5.62
N HIS A 145 -5.43 -10.57 -4.70
CA HIS A 145 -6.45 -9.86 -3.92
C HIS A 145 -5.85 -8.78 -3.02
N LEU A 146 -4.65 -9.01 -2.48
CA LEU A 146 -3.94 -7.99 -1.69
C LEU A 146 -3.52 -6.81 -2.57
N ALA A 147 -3.05 -7.04 -3.79
CA ALA A 147 -2.75 -5.98 -4.75
C ALA A 147 -4.02 -5.19 -5.13
N LEU A 148 -5.12 -5.89 -5.45
CA LEU A 148 -6.41 -5.23 -5.69
C LEU A 148 -6.90 -4.47 -4.46
N GLY A 149 -6.68 -5.00 -3.26
CA GLY A 149 -7.02 -4.34 -2.00
C GLY A 149 -6.26 -3.03 -1.80
N LEU A 150 -4.97 -3.01 -2.13
CA LEU A 150 -4.13 -1.81 -2.09
C LEU A 150 -4.65 -0.74 -3.07
N LEU A 151 -5.01 -1.14 -4.30
CA LEU A 151 -5.54 -0.23 -5.31
C LEU A 151 -6.99 0.23 -5.04
N ALA A 152 -7.77 -0.57 -4.32
CA ALA A 152 -9.15 -0.26 -3.98
C ALA A 152 -9.32 0.59 -2.73
N GLN A 153 -8.30 0.67 -1.88
CA GLN A 153 -8.34 1.42 -0.64
C GLN A 153 -7.87 2.85 -0.89
N PRO A 154 -8.70 3.88 -0.63
CA PRO A 154 -8.25 5.26 -0.69
C PRO A 154 -7.06 5.48 0.24
N GLY A 155 -6.02 6.15 -0.27
CA GLY A 155 -4.80 6.41 0.49
C GLY A 155 -3.63 6.80 -0.39
N LEU A 156 -2.52 7.18 0.22
CA LEU A 156 -1.35 7.73 -0.45
C LEU A 156 -0.77 6.79 -1.54
N PHE A 157 -0.76 5.48 -1.27
CA PHE A 157 -0.29 4.50 -2.27
C PHE A 157 -1.23 4.40 -3.46
N ALA A 158 -2.55 4.39 -3.24
CA ALA A 158 -3.52 4.35 -4.32
C ALA A 158 -3.42 5.60 -5.20
N ASP A 159 -3.27 6.79 -4.60
CA ASP A 159 -3.11 8.06 -5.31
C ASP A 159 -1.80 8.09 -6.12
N ALA A 160 -0.68 7.71 -5.51
CA ALA A 160 0.62 7.66 -6.19
C ALA A 160 0.64 6.64 -7.34
N LEU A 161 -0.06 5.52 -7.22
CA LEU A 161 -0.21 4.52 -8.27
C LEU A 161 -1.18 5.00 -9.36
N ALA A 162 -2.30 5.64 -8.99
CA ALA A 162 -3.28 6.19 -9.93
C ALA A 162 -2.68 7.29 -10.81
N ALA A 163 -1.78 8.12 -10.27
CA ALA A 163 -1.02 9.11 -11.04
C ALA A 163 -0.15 8.49 -12.16
N ARG A 164 -0.01 7.16 -12.17
CA ARG A 164 0.73 6.36 -13.16
C ARG A 164 -0.16 5.41 -13.95
N ASP A 165 -1.48 5.67 -13.96
CA ASP A 165 -2.51 4.83 -14.60
C ASP A 165 -2.60 3.41 -14.01
N ILE A 166 -2.06 3.19 -12.80
CA ILE A 166 -2.15 1.93 -12.07
C ILE A 166 -3.33 2.04 -11.10
N THR A 167 -4.50 1.66 -11.58
CA THR A 167 -5.77 1.74 -10.86
C THR A 167 -6.35 0.36 -10.61
N LEU A 168 -7.36 0.28 -9.74
CA LEU A 168 -8.13 -0.95 -9.57
C LEU A 168 -8.72 -1.42 -10.90
N ALA A 169 -9.24 -0.50 -11.73
CA ALA A 169 -9.83 -0.84 -13.02
C ALA A 169 -8.80 -1.44 -13.98
N SER A 170 -7.61 -0.84 -14.10
CA SER A 170 -6.55 -1.36 -14.95
C SER A 170 -6.03 -2.73 -14.48
N ALA A 171 -5.94 -2.94 -13.16
CA ALA A 171 -5.54 -4.22 -12.58
C ALA A 171 -6.59 -5.32 -12.80
N LEU A 172 -7.88 -4.99 -12.70
CA LEU A 172 -8.97 -5.93 -13.01
C LEU A 172 -8.98 -6.30 -14.50
N ALA A 173 -8.82 -5.32 -15.39
CA ALA A 173 -8.72 -5.58 -16.82
C ALA A 173 -7.52 -6.48 -17.18
N ALA A 174 -6.39 -6.32 -16.49
CA ALA A 174 -5.22 -7.18 -16.67
C ALA A 174 -5.51 -8.63 -16.22
N LEU A 175 -6.28 -8.82 -15.14
CA LEU A 175 -6.68 -10.15 -14.68
C LEU A 175 -7.68 -10.83 -15.62
N ASP A 176 -8.60 -10.06 -16.19
CA ASP A 176 -9.63 -10.59 -17.09
C ASP A 176 -9.05 -10.85 -18.51
N GLY A 177 -8.00 -10.11 -18.90
CA GLY A 177 -7.24 -10.37 -20.15
C GLY A 177 -6.30 -11.57 -20.07
N ASP A 178 -5.92 -12.02 -18.88
CA ASP A 178 -5.13 -13.23 -18.61
C ASP A 178 -6.02 -14.50 -18.48
N GLY A 179 -7.28 -14.40 -18.98
CA GLY A 179 -8.29 -15.47 -18.97
C GLY A 179 -7.88 -16.69 -19.80
N PRO A 180 -8.71 -17.77 -19.83
CA PRO A 180 -8.33 -19.14 -20.20
C PRO A 180 -7.80 -19.35 -21.63
N GLU A 181 -7.69 -18.31 -22.43
CA GLU A 181 -7.14 -18.39 -23.79
C GLU A 181 -5.63 -18.67 -23.82
N ALA A 182 -4.89 -18.25 -22.78
CA ALA A 182 -3.47 -18.53 -22.62
C ALA A 182 -3.16 -19.97 -22.17
N ALA A 183 -4.17 -20.73 -21.73
CA ALA A 183 -4.03 -22.13 -21.32
C ALA A 183 -4.23 -23.13 -22.46
N ALA A 184 -4.69 -22.68 -23.63
CA ALA A 184 -4.98 -23.54 -24.79
C ALA A 184 -3.79 -23.68 -25.77
N GLU A 185 -2.72 -22.90 -25.58
CA GLU A 185 -1.53 -22.93 -26.46
C GLU A 185 -0.28 -23.57 -25.82
N ARG A 186 -0.44 -24.38 -24.76
CA ARG A 186 0.68 -25.18 -24.22
C ARG A 186 0.39 -26.66 -24.18
#